data_aab6f0b9b59e60d2fab16c87d4c42c67
#
_entry.id   aab6f0b9b59e60d2fab16c87d4c42c67
#
_cell.length_a   1.000
_cell.length_b   1.000
_cell.length_c   1.000
_cell.angle_alpha   90.00
_cell.angle_beta   90.00
_cell.angle_gamma   90.00
#
_symmetry.space_group_name_H-M   'P 1'
#
loop_
_entity.id
_entity.type
_entity.pdbx_description
1 polymer ?
#
loop_
_entity_poly.entity_id
_entity_poly.type
_entity_poly.pdbx_seq_one_letter_code
_entity_poly.pdbx_strand_id
1 'polypeptide(L)'
;AQAYGDNTPILMLPGAHAPAMQDYDPQFIASRSYRDITKFATMINDPRSLVRKFEMAFSALKNGKSGPVLIETAAPLLWGNWEGEKPNYVSPPRLRSKADDTDVAQILDALMSAKRPMIIAGHGALYAEAWNELRTFAEFMQIPVTTSLLGKSVFPENHELALGCAGRTITKAAGHFANESDFIL
;
A
#
# COMPACT_ATOMS: atom_id res chain seq x y z
N ALA A 1 -5.46 -7.47 10.69
CA ALA A 1 -4.78 -6.43 11.47
C ALA A 1 -3.40 -6.11 10.87
N GLN A 2 -2.51 -7.11 10.68
CA GLN A 2 -1.15 -6.87 10.20
C GLN A 2 -1.13 -6.15 8.85
N ALA A 3 -1.90 -6.60 7.86
CA ALA A 3 -1.98 -5.95 6.55
C ALA A 3 -2.39 -4.47 6.63
N TYR A 4 -3.21 -4.10 7.62
CA TYR A 4 -3.59 -2.71 7.87
C TYR A 4 -2.43 -1.92 8.49
N GLY A 5 -1.75 -2.50 9.48
CA GLY A 5 -0.56 -1.89 10.09
C GLY A 5 0.59 -1.70 9.12
N ASP A 6 0.82 -2.68 8.25
CA ASP A 6 1.89 -2.67 7.25
C ASP A 6 1.47 -1.99 5.93
N ASN A 7 0.25 -1.47 5.84
CA ASN A 7 -0.32 -0.85 4.63
C ASN A 7 -0.30 -1.77 3.40
N THR A 8 -0.50 -3.07 3.61
CA THR A 8 -0.47 -4.07 2.53
C THR A 8 -1.81 -4.11 1.81
N PRO A 9 -1.86 -3.90 0.48
CA PRO A 9 -3.11 -3.89 -0.28
C PRO A 9 -3.56 -5.33 -0.57
N ILE A 10 -4.49 -5.83 0.22
CA ILE A 10 -5.13 -7.13 0.00
C ILE A 10 -6.64 -6.97 -0.11
N LEU A 11 -7.26 -7.77 -0.96
CA LEU A 11 -8.70 -7.93 -1.05
C LEU A 11 -9.11 -9.21 -0.33
N MET A 12 -9.96 -9.08 0.68
CA MET A 12 -10.57 -10.20 1.40
C MET A 12 -12.00 -10.41 0.91
N LEU A 13 -12.36 -11.65 0.62
CA LEU A 13 -13.67 -12.05 0.08
C LEU A 13 -14.33 -13.13 0.97
N PRO A 14 -14.68 -12.83 2.22
CA PRO A 14 -15.40 -13.79 3.06
C PRO A 14 -16.83 -14.00 2.58
N GLY A 15 -17.35 -15.21 2.80
CA GLY A 15 -18.77 -15.52 2.66
C GLY A 15 -19.56 -15.05 3.88
N ALA A 16 -20.80 -14.62 3.64
CA ALA A 16 -21.77 -14.30 4.67
C ALA A 16 -22.98 -15.24 4.62
N HIS A 17 -23.75 -15.30 5.69
CA HIS A 17 -25.04 -15.98 5.69
C HIS A 17 -26.01 -15.36 4.68
N ALA A 18 -27.04 -16.11 4.31
CA ALA A 18 -28.13 -15.58 3.50
C ALA A 18 -28.78 -14.36 4.18
N PRO A 19 -29.29 -13.37 3.42
CA PRO A 19 -29.88 -12.16 4.01
C PRO A 19 -30.94 -12.41 5.07
N ALA A 20 -31.76 -13.44 4.89
CA ALA A 20 -32.79 -13.83 5.86
C ALA A 20 -32.24 -14.42 7.18
N MET A 21 -30.94 -14.77 7.19
CA MET A 21 -30.25 -15.35 8.35
C MET A 21 -29.22 -14.40 8.96
N GLN A 22 -29.10 -13.19 8.44
CA GLN A 22 -28.22 -12.18 9.01
C GLN A 22 -28.84 -11.56 10.27
N ASP A 23 -27.98 -11.09 11.16
CA ASP A 23 -28.35 -10.48 12.44
C ASP A 23 -28.98 -11.44 13.47
N TYR A 24 -28.89 -12.75 13.30
CA TYR A 24 -29.17 -13.73 14.33
C TYR A 24 -27.91 -14.05 15.14
N ASP A 25 -27.97 -13.89 16.45
CA ASP A 25 -26.87 -14.26 17.34
C ASP A 25 -26.80 -15.79 17.57
N PRO A 26 -25.56 -16.37 17.66
CA PRO A 26 -24.27 -15.72 17.47
C PRO A 26 -23.82 -15.77 16.01
N GLN A 27 -23.55 -14.62 15.40
CA GLN A 27 -23.04 -14.55 14.05
C GLN A 27 -21.81 -13.65 13.97
N PHE A 28 -20.78 -14.13 13.23
CA PHE A 28 -19.65 -13.32 12.86
C PHE A 28 -19.94 -12.63 11.51
N ILE A 29 -19.96 -11.29 11.53
CA ILE A 29 -20.14 -10.46 10.36
C ILE A 29 -18.79 -9.79 10.06
N ALA A 30 -18.09 -10.32 9.04
CA ALA A 30 -16.72 -9.88 8.73
C ALA A 30 -16.65 -8.39 8.36
N SER A 31 -17.61 -7.88 7.60
CA SER A 31 -17.65 -6.47 7.19
C SER A 31 -17.84 -5.49 8.36
N ARG A 32 -18.42 -5.94 9.47
CA ARG A 32 -18.48 -5.18 10.74
C ARG A 32 -17.21 -5.34 11.55
N SER A 33 -16.78 -6.60 11.78
CA SER A 33 -15.68 -6.93 12.68
C SER A 33 -14.32 -6.44 12.20
N TYR A 34 -14.12 -6.35 10.88
CA TYR A 34 -12.85 -5.88 10.30
C TYR A 34 -12.88 -4.42 9.84
N ARG A 35 -13.96 -3.67 10.14
CA ARG A 35 -14.13 -2.30 9.68
C ARG A 35 -12.96 -1.39 10.08
N ASP A 36 -12.49 -1.50 11.31
CA ASP A 36 -11.46 -0.63 11.88
C ASP A 36 -10.03 -1.00 11.41
N ILE A 37 -9.89 -2.16 10.79
CA ILE A 37 -8.60 -2.67 10.25
C ILE A 37 -8.62 -2.88 8.74
N THR A 38 -9.52 -2.19 8.05
CA THR A 38 -9.61 -2.15 6.58
C THR A 38 -9.85 -0.72 6.11
N LYS A 39 -9.38 -0.39 4.91
CA LYS A 39 -9.70 0.90 4.27
C LYS A 39 -11.14 0.99 3.79
N PHE A 40 -11.71 -0.14 3.46
CA PHE A 40 -13.08 -0.27 2.98
C PHE A 40 -13.58 -1.66 3.32
N ALA A 41 -14.76 -1.73 3.93
CA ALA A 41 -15.46 -2.98 4.21
C ALA A 41 -16.92 -2.83 3.81
N THR A 42 -17.44 -3.81 3.08
CA THR A 42 -18.84 -3.83 2.64
C THR A 42 -19.34 -5.25 2.50
N MET A 43 -20.69 -5.40 2.46
CA MET A 43 -21.36 -6.67 2.20
C MET A 43 -22.16 -6.58 0.89
N ILE A 44 -22.13 -7.64 0.08
CA ILE A 44 -22.97 -7.80 -1.11
C ILE A 44 -24.12 -8.75 -0.77
N ASN A 45 -25.33 -8.20 -0.70
CA ASN A 45 -26.59 -8.95 -0.52
C ASN A 45 -27.44 -8.96 -1.81
N ASP A 46 -27.18 -8.04 -2.74
CA ASP A 46 -27.86 -7.91 -4.01
C ASP A 46 -26.85 -7.97 -5.15
N PRO A 47 -27.02 -8.89 -6.12
CA PRO A 47 -26.10 -9.05 -7.24
C PRO A 47 -25.96 -7.77 -8.09
N ARG A 48 -26.99 -6.92 -8.16
CA ARG A 48 -26.96 -5.66 -8.89
C ARG A 48 -25.95 -4.66 -8.32
N SER A 49 -25.57 -4.81 -7.05
CA SER A 49 -24.56 -3.98 -6.39
C SER A 49 -23.12 -4.45 -6.59
N LEU A 50 -22.91 -5.62 -7.20
CA LEU A 50 -21.60 -6.27 -7.31
C LEU A 50 -20.55 -5.38 -7.96
N VAL A 51 -20.81 -4.94 -9.20
CA VAL A 51 -19.85 -4.11 -9.96
C VAL A 51 -19.47 -2.87 -9.17
N ARG A 52 -20.47 -2.13 -8.68
CA ARG A 52 -20.23 -0.89 -7.92
C ARG A 52 -19.37 -1.11 -6.67
N LYS A 53 -19.64 -2.18 -5.92
CA LYS A 53 -18.87 -2.48 -4.71
C LYS A 53 -17.45 -2.92 -5.00
N PHE A 54 -17.23 -3.66 -6.09
CA PHE A 54 -15.89 -3.97 -6.56
C PHE A 54 -15.13 -2.74 -7.05
N GLU A 55 -15.78 -1.83 -7.79
CA GLU A 55 -15.17 -0.54 -8.18
C GLU A 55 -14.74 0.27 -6.96
N MET A 56 -15.59 0.39 -5.94
CA MET A 56 -15.27 1.09 -4.69
C MET A 56 -14.11 0.43 -3.95
N ALA A 57 -14.12 -0.90 -3.84
CA ALA A 57 -13.07 -1.65 -3.17
C ALA A 57 -11.72 -1.51 -3.89
N PHE A 58 -11.69 -1.67 -5.22
CA PHE A 58 -10.46 -1.51 -5.99
C PHE A 58 -9.98 -0.05 -6.06
N SER A 59 -10.90 0.91 -6.05
CA SER A 59 -10.53 2.33 -5.91
C SER A 59 -9.84 2.58 -4.57
N ALA A 60 -10.41 2.07 -3.47
CA ALA A 60 -9.80 2.18 -2.14
C ALA A 60 -8.47 1.43 -2.05
N LEU A 61 -8.36 0.27 -2.69
CA LEU A 61 -7.14 -0.56 -2.70
C LEU A 61 -5.97 0.14 -3.41
N LYS A 62 -6.26 0.77 -4.57
CA LYS A 62 -5.25 1.32 -5.48
C LYS A 62 -4.84 2.76 -5.15
N ASN A 63 -5.70 3.53 -4.48
CA ASN A 63 -5.53 4.97 -4.34
C ASN A 63 -5.26 5.41 -2.90
N GLY A 64 -4.45 6.45 -2.75
CA GLY A 64 -4.01 6.97 -1.47
C GLY A 64 -3.08 6.00 -0.73
N LYS A 65 -3.04 6.08 0.59
CA LYS A 65 -2.26 5.15 1.43
C LYS A 65 -2.77 3.72 1.22
N SER A 66 -1.90 2.78 0.90
CA SER A 66 -2.24 1.37 0.69
C SER A 66 -2.85 0.72 1.95
N GLY A 67 -3.60 -0.35 1.78
CA GLY A 67 -4.17 -1.09 2.89
C GLY A 67 -5.25 -2.08 2.44
N PRO A 68 -5.66 -2.99 3.34
CA PRO A 68 -6.62 -4.04 3.01
C PRO A 68 -8.03 -3.50 2.78
N VAL A 69 -8.77 -4.21 1.93
CA VAL A 69 -10.20 -4.01 1.72
C VAL A 69 -10.96 -5.34 1.85
N LEU A 70 -12.24 -5.28 2.18
CA LEU A 70 -13.06 -6.45 2.41
C LEU A 70 -14.41 -6.32 1.71
N ILE A 71 -14.78 -7.35 0.95
CA ILE A 71 -16.13 -7.52 0.40
C ILE A 71 -16.68 -8.84 0.91
N GLU A 72 -17.59 -8.77 1.83
CA GLU A 72 -18.34 -9.91 2.34
C GLU A 72 -19.49 -10.20 1.39
N THR A 73 -19.69 -11.47 0.99
CA THR A 73 -20.69 -11.82 -0.03
C THR A 73 -21.67 -12.83 0.53
N ALA A 74 -22.96 -12.54 0.45
CA ALA A 74 -24.01 -13.44 0.91
C ALA A 74 -23.94 -14.80 0.21
N ALA A 75 -24.05 -15.89 0.96
CA ALA A 75 -23.91 -17.27 0.45
C ALA A 75 -24.75 -17.59 -0.79
N PRO A 76 -26.01 -17.16 -0.92
CA PRO A 76 -26.79 -17.43 -2.14
C PRO A 76 -26.17 -16.83 -3.41
N LEU A 77 -25.41 -15.75 -3.29
CA LEU A 77 -24.73 -15.13 -4.44
C LEU A 77 -23.46 -15.88 -4.86
N LEU A 78 -22.85 -16.62 -3.92
CA LEU A 78 -21.64 -17.40 -4.19
C LEU A 78 -21.95 -18.73 -4.87
N TRP A 79 -23.12 -19.29 -4.59
CA TRP A 79 -23.54 -20.63 -5.06
C TRP A 79 -24.66 -20.58 -6.09
N GLY A 80 -25.28 -19.41 -6.27
CA GLY A 80 -26.37 -19.21 -7.23
C GLY A 80 -25.88 -19.05 -8.65
N ASN A 81 -26.75 -19.32 -9.61
CA ASN A 81 -26.50 -19.01 -11.02
C ASN A 81 -26.79 -17.53 -11.27
N TRP A 82 -25.93 -16.90 -12.05
CA TRP A 82 -26.19 -15.56 -12.56
C TRP A 82 -27.14 -15.65 -13.77
N GLU A 83 -28.35 -15.11 -13.59
CA GLU A 83 -29.31 -14.97 -14.66
C GLU A 83 -29.26 -13.54 -15.18
N GLY A 84 -28.63 -13.34 -16.34
CA GLY A 84 -28.54 -12.02 -16.95
C GLY A 84 -27.25 -11.83 -17.76
N GLU A 85 -27.09 -10.63 -18.32
CA GLU A 85 -25.85 -10.25 -19.01
C GLU A 85 -24.69 -10.22 -18.05
N LYS A 86 -23.50 -10.63 -18.53
CA LYS A 86 -22.27 -10.50 -17.74
C LYS A 86 -22.07 -9.06 -17.34
N PRO A 87 -21.85 -8.79 -16.05
CA PRO A 87 -21.61 -7.43 -15.60
C PRO A 87 -20.36 -6.86 -16.26
N ASN A 88 -20.51 -5.67 -16.85
CA ASN A 88 -19.37 -4.93 -17.39
C ASN A 88 -18.60 -4.27 -16.22
N TYR A 89 -17.45 -4.84 -15.88
CA TYR A 89 -16.58 -4.30 -14.85
C TYR A 89 -15.34 -3.66 -15.48
N VAL A 90 -15.10 -2.40 -15.13
CA VAL A 90 -13.89 -1.67 -15.50
C VAL A 90 -13.12 -1.33 -14.22
N SER A 91 -11.88 -1.78 -14.16
CA SER A 91 -11.05 -1.53 -12.96
C SER A 91 -10.71 -0.04 -12.84
N PRO A 92 -10.95 0.60 -11.67
CA PRO A 92 -10.60 2.01 -11.49
C PRO A 92 -9.10 2.26 -11.74
N PRO A 93 -8.74 3.40 -12.32
CA PRO A 93 -7.35 3.75 -12.53
C PRO A 93 -6.63 3.97 -11.20
N ARG A 94 -5.31 3.76 -11.21
CA ARG A 94 -4.45 4.19 -10.12
C ARG A 94 -4.13 5.67 -10.31
N LEU A 95 -4.45 6.47 -9.31
CA LEU A 95 -4.10 7.89 -9.28
C LEU A 95 -2.66 8.03 -8.78
N ARG A 96 -1.87 8.83 -9.46
CA ARG A 96 -0.53 9.22 -9.03
C ARG A 96 -0.57 10.69 -8.63
N SER A 97 -0.36 10.98 -7.35
CA SER A 97 -0.25 12.34 -6.86
C SER A 97 1.15 12.87 -7.15
N LYS A 98 1.26 14.09 -7.65
CA LYS A 98 2.51 14.82 -7.74
C LYS A 98 2.76 15.51 -6.40
N ALA A 99 4.03 15.59 -5.99
CA ALA A 99 4.43 16.45 -4.88
C ALA A 99 4.28 17.93 -5.25
N ASP A 100 4.08 18.79 -4.28
CA ASP A 100 4.07 20.24 -4.49
C ASP A 100 5.47 20.70 -4.91
N ASP A 101 5.54 21.55 -5.96
CA ASP A 101 6.81 22.02 -6.51
C ASP A 101 7.59 22.90 -5.52
N THR A 102 6.90 23.60 -4.62
CA THR A 102 7.53 24.40 -3.55
C THR A 102 8.17 23.50 -2.52
N ASP A 103 7.50 22.43 -2.10
CA ASP A 103 8.04 21.45 -1.15
C ASP A 103 9.26 20.74 -1.75
N VAL A 104 9.19 20.36 -3.04
CA VAL A 104 10.33 19.76 -3.75
C VAL A 104 11.52 20.70 -3.78
N ALA A 105 11.32 21.99 -4.07
CA ALA A 105 12.40 22.98 -4.07
C ALA A 105 13.05 23.11 -2.68
N GLN A 106 12.26 23.19 -1.61
CA GLN A 106 12.78 23.27 -0.24
C GLN A 106 13.60 22.02 0.16
N ILE A 107 13.11 20.82 -0.23
CA ILE A 107 13.85 19.58 0.01
C ILE A 107 15.18 19.58 -0.75
N LEU A 108 15.19 20.02 -2.01
CA LEU A 108 16.41 20.11 -2.82
C LEU A 108 17.41 21.12 -2.23
N ASP A 109 16.96 22.27 -1.79
CA ASP A 109 17.82 23.28 -1.16
C ASP A 109 18.46 22.73 0.13
N ALA A 110 17.68 22.03 0.97
CA ALA A 110 18.18 21.40 2.18
C ALA A 110 19.20 20.27 1.84
N LEU A 111 18.88 19.44 0.86
CA LEU A 111 19.77 18.36 0.39
C LEU A 111 21.10 18.92 -0.17
N MET A 112 21.05 19.96 -0.99
CA MET A 112 22.24 20.59 -1.58
C MET A 112 23.12 21.28 -0.53
N SER A 113 22.54 21.64 0.60
CA SER A 113 23.27 22.23 1.74
C SER A 113 23.90 21.17 2.64
N ALA A 114 23.46 19.93 2.56
CA ALA A 114 23.95 18.83 3.37
C ALA A 114 25.35 18.37 2.92
N LYS A 115 26.15 17.97 3.90
CA LYS A 115 27.53 17.44 3.65
C LYS A 115 27.56 15.91 3.61
N ARG A 116 26.64 15.29 4.30
CA ARG A 116 26.55 13.82 4.45
C ARG A 116 25.10 13.36 4.37
N PRO A 117 24.44 13.57 3.22
CA PRO A 117 23.08 13.12 3.04
C PRO A 117 22.98 11.60 2.92
N MET A 118 21.83 11.02 3.31
CA MET A 118 21.48 9.64 2.99
C MET A 118 20.00 9.54 2.65
N ILE A 119 19.62 8.45 1.97
CA ILE A 119 18.23 8.16 1.62
C ILE A 119 17.74 6.95 2.41
N ILE A 120 16.53 7.03 2.98
CA ILE A 120 15.81 5.90 3.54
C ILE A 120 14.57 5.61 2.69
N ALA A 121 14.66 4.61 1.83
CA ALA A 121 13.55 4.23 0.96
C ALA A 121 12.62 3.23 1.67
N GLY A 122 11.38 3.61 1.84
CA GLY A 122 10.34 2.81 2.50
C GLY A 122 9.41 2.10 1.53
N HIS A 123 8.40 1.45 2.10
CA HIS A 123 7.36 0.69 1.40
C HIS A 123 6.57 1.54 0.39
N GLY A 124 6.40 2.84 0.67
CA GLY A 124 5.74 3.77 -0.25
C GLY A 124 6.45 3.90 -1.59
N ALA A 125 7.80 3.94 -1.58
CA ALA A 125 8.60 3.98 -2.79
C ALA A 125 8.45 2.68 -3.62
N LEU A 126 8.35 1.52 -2.95
CA LEU A 126 8.10 0.23 -3.59
C LEU A 126 6.72 0.22 -4.29
N TYR A 127 5.67 0.62 -3.58
CA TYR A 127 4.32 0.68 -4.18
C TYR A 127 4.15 1.79 -5.21
N ALA A 128 4.94 2.86 -5.12
CA ALA A 128 4.98 3.88 -6.16
C ALA A 128 5.68 3.39 -7.44
N GLU A 129 6.38 2.24 -7.38
CA GLU A 129 7.20 1.71 -8.47
C GLU A 129 8.35 2.67 -8.84
N ALA A 130 8.87 3.41 -7.84
CA ALA A 130 9.84 4.48 -8.04
C ALA A 130 11.30 4.00 -8.00
N TRP A 131 11.55 2.71 -8.27
CA TRP A 131 12.91 2.13 -8.16
C TRP A 131 13.90 2.68 -9.19
N ASN A 132 13.45 2.95 -10.43
CA ASN A 132 14.32 3.51 -11.45
C ASN A 132 14.67 4.97 -11.15
N GLU A 133 13.69 5.76 -10.76
CA GLU A 133 13.86 7.16 -10.38
C GLU A 133 14.77 7.28 -9.15
N LEU A 134 14.54 6.44 -8.14
CA LEU A 134 15.37 6.39 -6.93
C LEU A 134 16.83 6.04 -7.28
N ARG A 135 17.03 5.03 -8.13
CA ARG A 135 18.35 4.62 -8.55
C ARG A 135 19.06 5.75 -9.30
N THR A 136 18.41 6.31 -10.32
CA THR A 136 18.97 7.42 -11.13
C THR A 136 19.32 8.62 -10.24
N PHE A 137 18.45 8.96 -9.30
CA PHE A 137 18.68 10.05 -8.36
C PHE A 137 19.88 9.80 -7.43
N ALA A 138 19.93 8.60 -6.84
CA ALA A 138 21.01 8.21 -5.93
C ALA A 138 22.38 8.20 -6.66
N GLU A 139 22.43 7.64 -7.88
CA GLU A 139 23.62 7.63 -8.73
C GLU A 139 24.05 9.05 -9.13
N PHE A 140 23.11 9.90 -9.56
CA PHE A 140 23.41 11.28 -9.95
C PHE A 140 23.96 12.11 -8.79
N MET A 141 23.34 11.99 -7.62
CA MET A 141 23.72 12.75 -6.41
C MET A 141 24.82 12.07 -5.59
N GLN A 142 25.21 10.84 -5.93
CA GLN A 142 26.15 10.00 -5.17
C GLN A 142 25.76 9.85 -3.70
N ILE A 143 24.46 9.65 -3.44
CA ILE A 143 23.91 9.55 -2.09
C ILE A 143 23.66 8.08 -1.75
N PRO A 144 24.17 7.57 -0.61
CA PRO A 144 23.93 6.21 -0.17
C PRO A 144 22.47 5.99 0.22
N VAL A 145 21.96 4.79 -0.11
CA VAL A 145 20.56 4.39 0.08
C VAL A 145 20.46 3.22 1.04
N THR A 146 19.60 3.36 2.04
CA THR A 146 19.13 2.25 2.85
C THR A 146 17.64 2.03 2.64
N THR A 147 17.16 0.82 2.85
CA THR A 147 15.74 0.51 2.73
C THR A 147 15.14 0.11 4.08
N SER A 148 13.88 0.43 4.32
CA SER A 148 13.15 -0.22 5.39
C SER A 148 12.95 -1.71 5.07
N LEU A 149 12.63 -2.55 6.06
CA LEU A 149 12.37 -3.96 5.82
C LEU A 149 11.23 -4.19 4.81
N LEU A 150 10.16 -3.39 4.89
CA LEU A 150 9.04 -3.44 3.95
C LEU A 150 9.35 -2.77 2.59
N GLY A 151 10.38 -1.93 2.53
CA GLY A 151 10.88 -1.31 1.30
C GLY A 151 12.00 -2.09 0.62
N LYS A 152 12.36 -3.25 1.16
CA LYS A 152 13.39 -4.11 0.58
C LYS A 152 13.12 -4.36 -0.92
N SER A 153 14.18 -4.37 -1.72
CA SER A 153 14.15 -4.48 -3.19
C SER A 153 13.73 -3.22 -3.95
N VAL A 154 13.39 -2.10 -3.30
CA VAL A 154 13.16 -0.84 -4.01
C VAL A 154 14.45 -0.22 -4.54
N PHE A 155 15.58 -0.60 -3.96
CA PHE A 155 16.94 -0.26 -4.42
C PHE A 155 17.76 -1.55 -4.56
N PRO A 156 18.59 -1.72 -5.61
CA PRO A 156 19.40 -2.93 -5.80
C PRO A 156 20.39 -3.11 -4.66
N GLU A 157 20.31 -4.25 -3.96
CA GLU A 157 21.17 -4.51 -2.77
C GLU A 157 22.64 -4.76 -3.11
N ASN A 158 22.94 -5.09 -4.36
CA ASN A 158 24.30 -5.26 -4.88
C ASN A 158 24.90 -3.98 -5.48
N HIS A 159 24.21 -2.85 -5.33
CA HIS A 159 24.69 -1.55 -5.79
C HIS A 159 25.72 -0.98 -4.83
N GLU A 160 26.74 -0.27 -5.32
CA GLU A 160 27.80 0.32 -4.47
C GLU A 160 27.29 1.34 -3.45
N LEU A 161 26.18 2.03 -3.75
CA LEU A 161 25.52 2.97 -2.84
C LEU A 161 24.53 2.28 -1.88
N ALA A 162 24.35 0.94 -1.94
CA ALA A 162 23.42 0.24 -1.10
C ALA A 162 23.99 -0.01 0.31
N LEU A 163 23.34 0.53 1.33
CA LEU A 163 23.71 0.33 2.74
C LEU A 163 23.02 -0.88 3.40
N GLY A 164 22.10 -1.52 2.66
CA GLY A 164 21.25 -2.60 3.17
C GLY A 164 20.00 -2.07 3.88
N CYS A 165 19.57 -2.74 4.95
CA CYS A 165 18.31 -2.46 5.64
C CYS A 165 18.50 -1.59 6.89
N ALA A 166 17.54 -0.68 7.13
CA ALA A 166 17.43 0.10 8.37
C ALA A 166 16.01 0.01 8.96
N GLY A 167 15.93 0.14 10.27
CA GLY A 167 14.69 0.07 11.05
C GLY A 167 14.88 -0.78 12.30
N ARG A 168 13.97 -1.71 12.58
CA ARG A 168 14.12 -2.65 13.73
C ARG A 168 15.34 -3.55 13.58
N THR A 169 15.71 -3.88 12.35
CA THR A 169 16.97 -4.52 12.00
C THR A 169 17.76 -3.53 11.16
N ILE A 170 19.02 -3.32 11.53
CA ILE A 170 19.89 -2.36 10.86
C ILE A 170 21.21 -3.02 10.52
N THR A 171 21.71 -2.84 9.31
CA THR A 171 23.08 -3.26 8.94
C THR A 171 24.11 -2.34 9.58
N LYS A 172 25.33 -2.82 9.77
CA LYS A 172 26.41 -1.98 10.32
C LYS A 172 26.66 -0.74 9.45
N ALA A 173 26.62 -0.89 8.13
CA ALA A 173 26.79 0.22 7.18
C ALA A 173 25.67 1.25 7.35
N ALA A 174 24.39 0.83 7.28
CA ALA A 174 23.27 1.73 7.46
C ALA A 174 23.28 2.46 8.82
N GLY A 175 23.65 1.74 9.90
CA GLY A 175 23.79 2.34 11.23
C GLY A 175 24.90 3.38 11.32
N HIS A 176 26.05 3.11 10.71
CA HIS A 176 27.16 4.07 10.65
C HIS A 176 26.74 5.35 9.90
N PHE A 177 26.21 5.19 8.68
CA PHE A 177 25.78 6.33 7.88
C PHE A 177 24.65 7.12 8.56
N ALA A 178 23.66 6.45 9.18
CA ALA A 178 22.57 7.14 9.87
C ALA A 178 23.06 8.02 11.04
N ASN A 179 24.09 7.58 11.77
CA ASN A 179 24.68 8.36 12.86
C ASN A 179 25.52 9.54 12.37
N GLU A 180 26.09 9.45 11.19
CA GLU A 180 26.96 10.46 10.62
C GLU A 180 26.24 11.44 9.68
N SER A 181 25.03 11.08 9.24
CA SER A 181 24.26 11.91 8.31
C SER A 181 23.74 13.19 8.94
N ASP A 182 23.85 14.29 8.20
CA ASP A 182 23.29 15.59 8.53
C ASP A 182 21.97 15.89 7.80
N PHE A 183 21.57 15.02 6.87
CA PHE A 183 20.29 15.06 6.18
C PHE A 183 19.83 13.64 5.77
N ILE A 184 18.58 13.33 6.07
CA ILE A 184 17.94 12.06 5.68
C ILE A 184 16.70 12.37 4.83
N LEU A 185 16.72 11.90 3.56
CA LEU A 185 15.60 11.96 2.65
C LEU A 185 14.74 10.70 2.77
#